data_31c36129c0306281eca5806b57bd79cb
#
_entry.id   31c36129c0306281eca5806b57bd79cb
#
_cell.length_a   1.000
_cell.length_b   1.000
_cell.length_c   1.000
_cell.angle_alpha   90.00
_cell.angle_beta   90.00
_cell.angle_gamma   90.00
#
_symmetry.space_group_name_H-M   'P 1'
#
loop_
_entity.id
_entity.type
_entity.pdbx_description
1 polymer ?
#
loop_
_entity_poly.entity_id
_entity_poly.type
_entity_poly.pdbx_seq_one_letter_code
_entity_poly.pdbx_strand_id
1 'polypeptide(L)'
;INPETKKLNMKKYAIAVVLLVVSVCAATRTYAQEDRSDGIIRSLLLGLEYEVKAGVSIGGTSPLPLPQEIRKIEGYSPTFCFSIEGDVIKWFGEKQRWGFLFGLRLETKGMQTKAQTKNYSMEIFGDGGERIKGNWTGMVKTKYRSTFVSIPLVAAYKVNNRLRLNAGPYVSFKTSGDFSGHVYDGYLRENNPTGNKVQFEGDRIALYDFSDNLRTVQYGVQAGVNWKAFRHLTVSGDLMWGLNNIFKKDFETISFNMYPIYLNIGFGYVF
;
A
#
# COMPACT_ATOMS: atom_id res chain seq x y z
N ILE A 1 -15.80 -14.95 -16.02
CA ILE A 1 -14.70 -14.27 -16.74
C ILE A 1 -13.41 -14.95 -16.28
N ASN A 2 -12.70 -15.56 -17.23
CA ASN A 2 -11.54 -16.41 -17.00
C ASN A 2 -10.42 -15.62 -16.25
N PRO A 3 -9.85 -16.14 -15.13
CA PRO A 3 -8.83 -15.45 -14.33
C PRO A 3 -7.55 -15.15 -15.12
N GLU A 4 -7.25 -15.90 -16.17
CA GLU A 4 -6.11 -15.67 -17.06
C GLU A 4 -6.27 -14.39 -17.90
N THR A 5 -7.45 -14.10 -18.40
CA THR A 5 -7.74 -12.88 -19.16
C THR A 5 -7.67 -11.62 -18.29
N LYS A 6 -8.01 -11.73 -17.00
CA LYS A 6 -7.89 -10.62 -16.03
C LYS A 6 -6.42 -10.30 -15.71
N LYS A 7 -5.56 -11.34 -15.58
CA LYS A 7 -4.10 -11.18 -15.39
C LYS A 7 -3.40 -10.56 -16.61
N LEU A 8 -3.84 -10.95 -17.82
CA LEU A 8 -3.26 -10.44 -19.07
C LEU A 8 -3.59 -8.96 -19.28
N ASN A 9 -4.82 -8.55 -18.96
CA ASN A 9 -5.23 -7.15 -19.05
C ASN A 9 -4.49 -6.27 -18.01
N MET A 10 -4.29 -6.76 -16.79
CA MET A 10 -3.53 -6.01 -15.76
C MET A 10 -2.08 -5.76 -16.18
N LYS A 11 -1.41 -6.73 -16.80
CA LYS A 11 -0.03 -6.54 -17.32
C LYS A 11 -0.01 -5.47 -18.43
N LYS A 12 -1.01 -5.43 -19.31
CA LYS A 12 -1.12 -4.42 -20.37
C LYS A 12 -1.33 -3.01 -19.79
N TYR A 13 -2.14 -2.84 -18.75
CA TYR A 13 -2.34 -1.55 -18.09
C TYR A 13 -1.08 -1.09 -17.34
N ALA A 14 -0.37 -2.00 -16.66
CA ALA A 14 0.90 -1.66 -16.00
C ALA A 14 1.97 -1.19 -17.01
N ILE A 15 2.07 -1.88 -18.15
CA ILE A 15 3.00 -1.49 -19.24
C ILE A 15 2.56 -0.15 -19.84
N ALA A 16 1.26 0.08 -20.05
CA ALA A 16 0.75 1.34 -20.58
C ALA A 16 1.05 2.53 -19.64
N VAL A 17 0.94 2.34 -18.32
CA VAL A 17 1.27 3.37 -17.32
C VAL A 17 2.78 3.68 -17.34
N VAL A 18 3.63 2.65 -17.41
CA VAL A 18 5.09 2.84 -17.52
C VAL A 18 5.45 3.56 -18.81
N LEU A 19 4.85 3.19 -19.94
CA LEU A 19 5.06 3.87 -21.23
C LEU A 19 4.56 5.33 -21.21
N LEU A 20 3.45 5.60 -20.50
CA LEU A 20 2.93 6.96 -20.33
C LEU A 20 3.91 7.84 -19.54
N VAL A 21 4.47 7.31 -18.43
CA VAL A 21 5.48 8.01 -17.63
C VAL A 21 6.75 8.27 -18.44
N VAL A 22 7.22 7.28 -19.19
CA VAL A 22 8.40 7.42 -20.07
C VAL A 22 8.14 8.43 -21.21
N SER A 23 6.93 8.43 -21.80
CA SER A 23 6.57 9.36 -22.87
C SER A 23 6.45 10.81 -22.36
N VAL A 24 5.94 11.02 -21.14
CA VAL A 24 5.90 12.34 -20.49
C VAL A 24 7.33 12.87 -20.25
N CYS A 25 8.24 12.01 -19.77
CA CYS A 25 9.65 12.38 -19.58
C CYS A 25 10.38 12.64 -20.90
N ALA A 26 10.03 11.96 -22.00
CA ALA A 26 10.60 12.18 -23.32
C ALA A 26 10.06 13.46 -23.99
N ALA A 27 8.78 13.76 -23.82
CA ALA A 27 8.12 14.93 -24.39
C ALA A 27 8.71 16.26 -23.86
N THR A 28 9.23 16.29 -22.64
CA THR A 28 9.82 17.48 -22.03
C THR A 28 11.12 17.97 -22.71
N ARG A 29 11.78 17.13 -23.51
CA ARG A 29 12.99 17.53 -24.26
C ARG A 29 12.69 18.13 -25.63
N THR A 30 11.48 17.92 -26.18
CA THR A 30 11.15 18.31 -27.56
C THR A 30 10.50 19.70 -27.67
N TYR A 31 10.04 20.31 -26.56
CA TYR A 31 9.34 21.60 -26.55
C TYR A 31 10.27 22.83 -26.32
N ALA A 32 11.54 22.73 -26.66
CA ALA A 32 12.47 23.86 -26.50
C ALA A 32 12.37 24.93 -27.61
N GLN A 33 11.43 24.78 -28.54
CA GLN A 33 11.32 25.75 -29.68
C GLN A 33 9.85 25.84 -30.10
N GLU A 34 9.18 26.89 -29.70
CA GLU A 34 8.18 27.73 -30.40
C GLU A 34 7.12 28.35 -29.48
N ASP A 35 7.00 29.64 -29.65
CA ASP A 35 5.90 30.61 -29.59
C ASP A 35 5.45 31.29 -28.30
N ARG A 36 5.27 32.63 -28.47
CA ARG A 36 4.99 33.69 -27.48
C ARG A 36 3.61 33.61 -26.76
N SER A 37 2.75 32.66 -27.08
CA SER A 37 1.41 32.55 -26.47
C SER A 37 1.37 31.73 -25.16
N ASP A 38 2.46 31.06 -24.81
CA ASP A 38 2.52 30.11 -23.71
C ASP A 38 3.07 30.67 -22.39
N GLY A 39 3.04 31.97 -22.19
CA GLY A 39 3.69 32.63 -21.03
C GLY A 39 3.30 32.07 -19.66
N ILE A 40 2.03 31.75 -19.45
CA ILE A 40 1.54 31.20 -18.15
C ILE A 40 1.91 29.75 -18.01
N ILE A 41 1.69 28.91 -19.03
CA ILE A 41 2.02 27.49 -19.00
C ILE A 41 3.53 27.29 -18.90
N ARG A 42 4.30 28.06 -19.65
CA ARG A 42 5.77 28.04 -19.61
C ARG A 42 6.32 28.47 -18.25
N SER A 43 5.74 29.49 -17.60
CA SER A 43 6.15 29.92 -16.27
C SER A 43 5.79 28.89 -15.19
N LEU A 44 4.72 28.14 -15.38
CA LEU A 44 4.35 27.01 -14.51
C LEU A 44 5.31 25.82 -14.67
N LEU A 45 5.79 25.57 -15.88
CA LEU A 45 6.71 24.47 -16.20
C LEU A 45 8.19 24.80 -15.93
N LEU A 46 8.56 26.08 -15.91
CA LEU A 46 9.91 26.52 -15.57
C LEU A 46 10.23 26.26 -14.10
N GLY A 47 11.40 25.65 -13.84
CA GLY A 47 11.87 25.35 -12.49
C GLY A 47 11.18 24.17 -11.83
N LEU A 48 10.65 23.23 -12.62
CA LEU A 48 10.25 21.91 -12.14
C LEU A 48 11.48 21.03 -11.97
N GLU A 49 11.53 20.32 -10.87
CA GLU A 49 12.50 19.26 -10.59
C GLU A 49 11.80 17.92 -10.78
N TYR A 50 12.41 17.00 -11.51
CA TYR A 50 11.88 15.68 -11.77
C TYR A 50 12.73 14.67 -11.04
N GLU A 51 12.07 13.72 -10.37
CA GLU A 51 12.73 12.62 -9.65
C GLU A 51 12.04 11.31 -9.98
N VAL A 52 12.82 10.26 -10.22
CA VAL A 52 12.33 8.89 -10.32
C VAL A 52 12.94 8.09 -9.18
N LYS A 53 12.11 7.41 -8.40
CA LYS A 53 12.53 6.61 -7.25
C LYS A 53 12.14 5.14 -7.45
N ALA A 54 12.98 4.26 -6.94
CA ALA A 54 12.68 2.84 -6.80
C ALA A 54 13.04 2.42 -5.37
N GLY A 55 12.19 1.61 -4.75
CA GLY A 55 12.38 1.25 -3.36
C GLY A 55 11.68 -0.04 -2.96
N VAL A 56 11.85 -0.37 -1.69
CA VAL A 56 11.20 -1.50 -1.03
C VAL A 56 10.38 -1.00 0.15
N SER A 57 9.21 -1.59 0.33
CA SER A 57 8.32 -1.28 1.44
C SER A 57 8.34 -2.39 2.46
N ILE A 58 8.51 -2.03 3.73
CA ILE A 58 8.46 -2.91 4.90
C ILE A 58 7.36 -2.38 5.81
N GLY A 59 6.49 -3.25 6.28
CA GLY A 59 5.40 -2.84 7.17
C GLY A 59 4.25 -3.83 7.12
N GLY A 60 3.12 -3.41 7.60
CA GLY A 60 1.96 -4.28 7.67
C GLY A 60 0.66 -3.52 7.80
N THR A 61 -0.40 -4.30 7.87
CA THR A 61 -1.73 -3.81 8.14
C THR A 61 -2.10 -4.28 9.54
N SER A 62 -2.32 -3.33 10.42
CA SER A 62 -2.55 -3.59 11.85
C SER A 62 -3.88 -3.01 12.30
N PRO A 63 -4.61 -3.72 13.17
CA PRO A 63 -5.69 -3.09 13.91
C PRO A 63 -5.11 -2.10 14.91
N LEU A 64 -5.76 -0.93 15.01
CA LEU A 64 -5.41 0.13 15.96
C LEU A 64 -6.69 0.66 16.63
N PRO A 65 -6.82 0.49 17.97
CA PRO A 65 -5.96 -0.25 18.89
C PRO A 65 -5.99 -1.77 18.63
N LEU A 66 -5.03 -2.51 19.19
CA LEU A 66 -5.01 -3.97 19.11
C LEU A 66 -6.26 -4.54 19.83
N PRO A 67 -7.09 -5.30 19.12
CA PRO A 67 -8.34 -5.81 19.70
C PRO A 67 -8.07 -6.93 20.71
N GLN A 68 -8.99 -7.11 21.66
CA GLN A 68 -8.87 -8.10 22.73
C GLN A 68 -8.89 -9.55 22.22
N GLU A 69 -9.43 -9.77 21.05
CA GLU A 69 -9.47 -11.07 20.36
C GLU A 69 -8.09 -11.57 19.97
N ILE A 70 -7.15 -10.68 19.71
CA ILE A 70 -5.75 -11.02 19.40
C ILE A 70 -4.99 -11.09 20.72
N ARG A 71 -4.67 -12.30 21.18
CA ARG A 71 -3.99 -12.54 22.45
C ARG A 71 -2.49 -12.39 22.36
N LYS A 72 -1.91 -12.84 21.25
CA LYS A 72 -0.46 -12.79 21.03
C LYS A 72 -0.16 -12.82 19.54
N ILE A 73 0.78 -12.02 19.11
CA ILE A 73 1.38 -12.13 17.78
C ILE A 73 2.60 -13.06 17.92
N GLU A 74 2.49 -14.27 17.36
CA GLU A 74 3.53 -15.30 17.43
C GLU A 74 4.62 -15.10 16.38
N GLY A 75 4.27 -14.44 15.26
CA GLY A 75 5.21 -14.20 14.21
C GLY A 75 4.75 -13.13 13.22
N TYR A 76 5.72 -12.39 12.73
CA TYR A 76 5.56 -11.44 11.64
C TYR A 76 6.69 -11.67 10.62
N SER A 77 6.31 -11.78 9.36
CA SER A 77 7.24 -11.86 8.25
C SER A 77 6.90 -10.78 7.23
N PRO A 78 7.80 -9.81 7.03
CA PRO A 78 7.61 -8.83 5.97
C PRO A 78 7.65 -9.53 4.62
N THR A 79 6.69 -9.23 3.77
CA THR A 79 6.70 -9.68 2.39
C THR A 79 7.55 -8.72 1.57
N PHE A 80 8.28 -9.24 0.61
CA PHE A 80 9.06 -8.39 -0.28
C PHE A 80 8.12 -7.56 -1.18
N CYS A 81 8.13 -6.26 -0.97
CA CYS A 81 7.24 -5.29 -1.60
C CYS A 81 8.07 -4.22 -2.29
N PHE A 82 7.78 -3.98 -3.57
CA PHE A 82 8.48 -2.98 -4.38
C PHE A 82 7.63 -1.74 -4.58
N SER A 83 8.32 -0.63 -4.84
CA SER A 83 7.73 0.60 -5.33
C SER A 83 8.58 1.23 -6.42
N ILE A 84 7.90 1.84 -7.39
CA ILE A 84 8.48 2.76 -8.36
C ILE A 84 7.63 4.01 -8.33
N GLU A 85 8.26 5.18 -8.25
CA GLU A 85 7.59 6.47 -8.13
C GLU A 85 8.26 7.48 -9.06
N GLY A 86 7.44 8.25 -9.75
CA GLY A 86 7.86 9.42 -10.50
C GLY A 86 7.28 10.67 -9.88
N ASP A 87 8.13 11.63 -9.56
CA ASP A 87 7.78 12.88 -8.88
C ASP A 87 8.08 14.09 -9.72
N VAL A 88 7.21 15.08 -9.59
CA VAL A 88 7.40 16.43 -10.10
C VAL A 88 7.33 17.39 -8.93
N ILE A 89 8.35 18.20 -8.74
CA ILE A 89 8.48 19.12 -7.62
C ILE A 89 8.55 20.56 -8.15
N LYS A 90 7.67 21.42 -7.64
CA LYS A 90 7.72 22.86 -7.89
C LYS A 90 8.21 23.56 -6.63
N TRP A 91 9.30 24.29 -6.76
CA TRP A 91 9.88 25.09 -5.67
C TRP A 91 9.36 26.52 -5.69
N PHE A 92 9.15 27.10 -4.49
CA PHE A 92 8.59 28.44 -4.30
C PHE A 92 9.50 29.34 -3.49
N GLY A 93 9.33 30.66 -3.69
CA GLY A 93 10.03 31.71 -3.00
C GLY A 93 11.47 31.93 -3.49
N GLU A 94 12.06 33.06 -3.13
CA GLU A 94 13.41 33.45 -3.56
C GLU A 94 14.50 32.45 -3.11
N LYS A 95 14.35 31.89 -1.91
CA LYS A 95 15.29 30.89 -1.36
C LYS A 95 14.97 29.46 -1.80
N GLN A 96 13.91 29.22 -2.54
CA GLN A 96 13.46 27.91 -3.05
C GLN A 96 13.51 26.79 -1.98
N ARG A 97 13.14 27.10 -0.72
CA ARG A 97 13.18 26.14 0.38
C ARG A 97 11.88 25.32 0.47
N TRP A 98 10.75 25.93 0.13
CA TRP A 98 9.44 25.27 0.12
C TRP A 98 9.08 24.84 -1.27
N GLY A 99 8.51 23.66 -1.39
CA GLY A 99 8.02 23.11 -2.64
C GLY A 99 6.75 22.30 -2.45
N PHE A 100 6.10 22.04 -3.56
CA PHE A 100 5.00 21.10 -3.65
C PHE A 100 5.41 19.96 -4.57
N LEU A 101 5.25 18.73 -4.09
CA LEU A 101 5.54 17.50 -4.82
C LEU A 101 4.24 16.83 -5.18
N PHE A 102 4.10 16.51 -6.45
CA PHE A 102 3.08 15.64 -7.01
C PHE A 102 3.77 14.43 -7.62
N GLY A 103 3.30 13.24 -7.27
CA GLY A 103 3.89 12.00 -7.77
C GLY A 103 2.86 10.98 -8.25
N LEU A 104 3.38 9.99 -8.95
CA LEU A 104 2.67 8.76 -9.29
C LEU A 104 3.53 7.58 -8.86
N ARG A 105 3.00 6.76 -7.94
CA ARG A 105 3.68 5.62 -7.37
C ARG A 105 2.93 4.32 -7.69
N LEU A 106 3.63 3.37 -8.29
CA LEU A 106 3.21 1.98 -8.36
C LEU A 106 3.87 1.22 -7.21
N GLU A 107 3.08 0.66 -6.31
CA GLU A 107 3.61 0.00 -5.12
C GLU A 107 2.89 -1.30 -4.78
N THR A 108 3.62 -2.23 -4.18
CA THR A 108 3.05 -3.40 -3.51
C THR A 108 3.14 -3.23 -2.01
N LYS A 109 2.12 -3.70 -1.30
CA LYS A 109 2.05 -3.75 0.16
C LYS A 109 1.71 -5.17 0.57
N GLY A 110 2.41 -5.73 1.55
CA GLY A 110 2.15 -7.10 1.96
C GLY A 110 2.77 -7.42 3.31
N MET A 111 2.21 -8.45 3.95
CA MET A 111 2.70 -9.02 5.19
C MET A 111 2.22 -10.45 5.36
N GLN A 112 2.90 -11.21 6.20
CA GLN A 112 2.40 -12.45 6.77
C GLN A 112 2.48 -12.38 8.28
N THR A 113 1.42 -12.82 8.95
CA THR A 113 1.37 -12.85 10.42
C THR A 113 0.88 -14.20 10.92
N LYS A 114 1.37 -14.57 12.10
CA LYS A 114 0.82 -15.66 12.91
C LYS A 114 0.37 -15.05 14.23
N ALA A 115 -0.86 -15.32 14.62
CA ALA A 115 -1.42 -14.80 15.84
C ALA A 115 -2.23 -15.86 16.57
N GLN A 116 -2.16 -15.84 17.89
CA GLN A 116 -3.07 -16.56 18.75
C GLN A 116 -4.29 -15.68 19.02
N THR A 117 -5.47 -16.22 18.74
CA THR A 117 -6.74 -15.49 18.90
C THR A 117 -7.69 -16.23 19.84
N LYS A 118 -8.61 -15.45 20.42
CA LYS A 118 -9.70 -15.98 21.26
C LYS A 118 -10.99 -15.26 20.92
N ASN A 119 -12.03 -16.03 20.63
CA ASN A 119 -13.36 -15.50 20.28
C ASN A 119 -13.35 -14.54 19.08
N TYR A 120 -12.52 -14.83 18.10
CA TYR A 120 -12.32 -14.02 16.90
C TYR A 120 -13.40 -14.32 15.86
N SER A 121 -14.22 -13.33 15.51
CA SER A 121 -15.26 -13.48 14.50
C SER A 121 -14.63 -13.69 13.12
N MET A 122 -14.99 -14.77 12.45
CA MET A 122 -14.48 -15.08 11.11
C MET A 122 -15.41 -16.04 10.35
N GLU A 123 -15.13 -16.19 9.08
CA GLU A 123 -15.76 -17.11 8.17
C GLU A 123 -14.68 -18.00 7.54
N ILE A 124 -14.85 -19.31 7.66
CA ILE A 124 -13.91 -20.31 7.14
C ILE A 124 -14.60 -21.19 6.11
N PHE A 125 -13.82 -21.84 5.27
CA PHE A 125 -14.30 -22.90 4.39
C PHE A 125 -14.24 -24.24 5.12
N GLY A 126 -15.37 -24.93 5.22
CA GLY A 126 -15.47 -26.30 5.72
C GLY A 126 -14.94 -27.33 4.72
N ASP A 127 -14.88 -28.61 5.14
CA ASP A 127 -14.33 -29.71 4.34
C ASP A 127 -15.12 -29.95 3.02
N GLY A 128 -16.41 -29.56 2.97
CA GLY A 128 -17.25 -29.61 1.78
C GLY A 128 -17.25 -28.35 0.91
N GLY A 129 -16.44 -27.34 1.26
CA GLY A 129 -16.41 -26.05 0.60
C GLY A 129 -17.52 -25.07 1.03
N GLU A 130 -18.34 -25.46 2.01
CA GLU A 130 -19.33 -24.59 2.63
C GLU A 130 -18.66 -23.50 3.46
N ARG A 131 -19.32 -22.34 3.55
CA ARG A 131 -18.85 -21.22 4.38
C ARG A 131 -19.45 -21.33 5.77
N ILE A 132 -18.62 -21.46 6.77
CA ILE A 132 -19.02 -21.57 8.17
C ILE A 132 -18.61 -20.28 8.89
N LYS A 133 -19.59 -19.51 9.32
CA LYS A 133 -19.37 -18.28 10.10
C LYS A 133 -19.42 -18.61 11.58
N GLY A 134 -18.50 -18.04 12.36
CA GLY A 134 -18.45 -18.30 13.80
C GLY A 134 -17.34 -17.57 14.51
N ASN A 135 -17.10 -18.02 15.75
CA ASN A 135 -16.09 -17.46 16.64
C ASN A 135 -14.92 -18.46 16.79
N TRP A 136 -13.77 -18.06 16.28
CA TRP A 136 -12.55 -18.84 16.32
C TRP A 136 -11.75 -18.61 17.60
N THR A 137 -11.22 -19.69 18.17
CA THR A 137 -10.21 -19.65 19.23
C THR A 137 -9.10 -20.63 18.88
N GLY A 138 -7.89 -20.11 18.68
CA GLY A 138 -6.73 -20.90 18.24
C GLY A 138 -5.75 -20.05 17.42
N MET A 139 -4.95 -20.73 16.62
CA MET A 139 -3.94 -20.09 15.77
C MET A 139 -4.53 -19.63 14.45
N VAL A 140 -4.11 -18.44 14.02
CA VAL A 140 -4.48 -17.83 12.73
C VAL A 140 -3.20 -17.44 12.00
N LYS A 141 -3.06 -17.88 10.76
CA LYS A 141 -2.02 -17.41 9.86
C LYS A 141 -2.67 -16.59 8.76
N THR A 142 -2.27 -15.34 8.63
CA THR A 142 -2.80 -14.39 7.66
C THR A 142 -1.73 -14.00 6.66
N LYS A 143 -2.09 -13.94 5.39
CA LYS A 143 -1.29 -13.39 4.30
C LYS A 143 -2.07 -12.26 3.67
N TYR A 144 -1.47 -11.09 3.63
CA TYR A 144 -1.99 -9.92 2.92
C TYR A 144 -1.00 -9.51 1.83
N ARG A 145 -1.51 -9.22 0.64
CA ARG A 145 -0.74 -8.63 -0.45
C ARG A 145 -1.66 -7.83 -1.36
N SER A 146 -1.31 -6.59 -1.61
CA SER A 146 -2.08 -5.73 -2.53
C SER A 146 -1.14 -4.85 -3.34
N THR A 147 -1.55 -4.57 -4.57
CA THR A 147 -0.85 -3.66 -5.49
C THR A 147 -1.70 -2.42 -5.67
N PHE A 148 -1.06 -1.26 -5.61
CA PHE A 148 -1.70 0.05 -5.68
C PHE A 148 -1.03 0.95 -6.73
N VAL A 149 -1.84 1.81 -7.33
CA VAL A 149 -1.40 3.06 -7.95
C VAL A 149 -1.72 4.17 -6.97
N SER A 150 -0.70 4.88 -6.49
CA SER A 150 -0.80 5.88 -5.44
C SER A 150 -0.39 7.24 -5.96
N ILE A 151 -1.07 8.28 -5.52
CA ILE A 151 -0.83 9.67 -5.87
C ILE A 151 -0.46 10.42 -4.59
N PRO A 152 0.83 10.62 -4.30
CA PRO A 152 1.26 11.50 -3.23
C PRO A 152 1.09 12.97 -3.62
N LEU A 153 0.62 13.78 -2.65
CA LEU A 153 0.44 15.22 -2.74
C LEU A 153 1.10 15.84 -1.51
N VAL A 154 2.38 16.14 -1.58
CA VAL A 154 3.15 16.46 -0.37
C VAL A 154 3.85 17.81 -0.46
N ALA A 155 3.91 18.49 0.67
CA ALA A 155 4.80 19.62 0.85
C ALA A 155 6.25 19.12 1.00
N ALA A 156 7.16 19.79 0.34
CA ALA A 156 8.59 19.53 0.41
C ALA A 156 9.32 20.72 1.02
N TYR A 157 10.25 20.43 1.92
CA TYR A 157 11.07 21.47 2.58
C TYR A 157 12.55 21.12 2.50
N LYS A 158 13.37 21.99 1.87
CA LYS A 158 14.83 21.89 1.84
C LYS A 158 15.40 22.40 3.18
N VAL A 159 15.83 21.47 4.04
CA VAL A 159 16.56 21.81 5.26
C VAL A 159 17.91 22.40 4.89
N ASN A 160 18.59 21.78 3.94
CA ASN A 160 19.83 22.21 3.34
C ASN A 160 19.92 21.69 1.88
N ASN A 161 21.07 21.91 1.22
CA ASN A 161 21.29 21.50 -0.18
C ASN A 161 21.28 19.95 -0.38
N ARG A 162 21.33 19.16 0.69
CA ARG A 162 21.38 17.71 0.63
C ARG A 162 20.18 17.03 1.27
N LEU A 163 19.46 17.70 2.15
CA LEU A 163 18.38 17.11 2.94
C LEU A 163 17.05 17.80 2.65
N ARG A 164 16.08 17.02 2.21
CA ARG A 164 14.69 17.42 1.97
C ARG A 164 13.76 16.61 2.87
N LEU A 165 12.84 17.28 3.52
CA LEU A 165 11.72 16.69 4.23
C LEU A 165 10.47 16.77 3.36
N ASN A 166 9.66 15.74 3.39
CA ASN A 166 8.40 15.65 2.66
C ASN A 166 7.29 15.28 3.64
N ALA A 167 6.13 15.92 3.55
CA ALA A 167 4.97 15.52 4.35
C ALA A 167 3.68 15.94 3.65
N GLY A 168 2.66 15.07 3.70
CA GLY A 168 1.35 15.36 3.12
C GLY A 168 0.47 14.14 2.94
N PRO A 169 -0.73 14.33 2.38
CA PRO A 169 -1.64 13.23 2.08
C PRO A 169 -1.22 12.42 0.84
N TYR A 170 -1.78 11.23 0.75
CA TYR A 170 -1.76 10.41 -0.46
C TYR A 170 -3.10 9.71 -0.65
N VAL A 171 -3.41 9.39 -1.90
CA VAL A 171 -4.55 8.54 -2.29
C VAL A 171 -4.02 7.38 -3.11
N SER A 172 -4.53 6.17 -2.84
CA SER A 172 -4.11 4.93 -3.49
C SER A 172 -5.30 4.19 -4.04
N PHE A 173 -5.17 3.70 -5.27
CA PHE A 173 -6.16 2.89 -5.96
C PHE A 173 -5.65 1.45 -6.07
N LYS A 174 -6.39 0.50 -5.47
CA LYS A 174 -6.04 -0.92 -5.52
C LYS A 174 -6.28 -1.46 -6.92
N THR A 175 -5.24 -2.06 -7.51
CA THR A 175 -5.31 -2.78 -8.80
C THR A 175 -5.47 -4.27 -8.61
N SER A 176 -4.86 -4.83 -7.56
CA SER A 176 -5.03 -6.21 -7.14
C SER A 176 -4.90 -6.34 -5.63
N GLY A 177 -5.48 -7.39 -5.05
CA GLY A 177 -5.36 -7.62 -3.62
C GLY A 177 -5.73 -9.04 -3.26
N ASP A 178 -5.02 -9.58 -2.28
CA ASP A 178 -5.23 -10.88 -1.66
C ASP A 178 -5.19 -10.69 -0.15
N PHE A 179 -6.19 -11.21 0.53
CA PHE A 179 -6.25 -11.33 1.98
C PHE A 179 -6.78 -12.71 2.34
N SER A 180 -5.88 -13.63 2.53
CA SER A 180 -6.19 -15.04 2.72
C SER A 180 -5.37 -15.63 3.86
N GLY A 181 -5.73 -16.84 4.27
CA GLY A 181 -4.98 -17.55 5.28
C GLY A 181 -5.63 -18.86 5.69
N HIS A 182 -5.18 -19.35 6.83
CA HIS A 182 -5.72 -20.55 7.44
C HIS A 182 -5.70 -20.48 8.97
N VAL A 183 -6.59 -21.21 9.55
CA VAL A 183 -6.70 -21.44 11.00
C VAL A 183 -6.34 -22.87 11.33
N TYR A 184 -5.71 -23.09 12.49
CA TYR A 184 -5.24 -24.39 12.95
C TYR A 184 -5.06 -24.38 14.47
N ASP A 185 -4.89 -25.55 15.07
CA ASP A 185 -4.70 -25.72 16.51
C ASP A 185 -5.72 -24.95 17.34
N GLY A 186 -7.00 -25.27 17.14
CA GLY A 186 -8.07 -24.55 17.81
C GLY A 186 -9.46 -25.10 17.52
N TYR A 187 -10.46 -24.27 17.74
CA TYR A 187 -11.85 -24.60 17.48
C TYR A 187 -12.66 -23.42 17.01
N LEU A 188 -13.65 -23.67 16.18
CA LEU A 188 -14.69 -22.73 15.79
C LEU A 188 -15.97 -23.03 16.59
N ARG A 189 -16.62 -21.98 17.08
CA ARG A 189 -18.01 -22.06 17.55
C ARG A 189 -18.92 -21.45 16.51
N GLU A 190 -19.86 -22.23 16.00
CA GLU A 190 -20.75 -21.83 14.93
C GLU A 190 -21.71 -20.73 15.38
N ASN A 191 -21.87 -19.71 14.55
CA ASN A 191 -22.80 -18.58 14.69
C ASN A 191 -22.57 -17.68 15.91
N ASN A 192 -22.30 -18.21 17.09
CA ASN A 192 -22.16 -17.43 18.32
C ASN A 192 -21.13 -18.09 19.28
N PRO A 193 -20.66 -17.38 20.32
CA PRO A 193 -19.65 -17.90 21.25
C PRO A 193 -20.02 -19.14 22.02
N THR A 194 -21.30 -19.53 22.06
CA THR A 194 -21.83 -20.72 22.74
C THR A 194 -22.33 -21.81 21.79
N GLY A 195 -22.21 -21.61 20.49
CA GLY A 195 -22.63 -22.53 19.45
C GLY A 195 -21.85 -23.84 19.40
N ASN A 196 -22.22 -24.71 18.47
CA ASN A 196 -21.55 -26.01 18.27
C ASN A 196 -20.06 -25.82 18.07
N LYS A 197 -19.27 -26.67 18.72
CA LYS A 197 -17.82 -26.61 18.68
C LYS A 197 -17.27 -27.57 17.63
N VAL A 198 -16.62 -27.01 16.59
CA VAL A 198 -15.88 -27.76 15.58
C VAL A 198 -14.40 -27.65 15.91
N GLN A 199 -13.73 -28.76 16.18
CA GLN A 199 -12.30 -28.79 16.53
C GLN A 199 -11.40 -28.99 15.32
N PHE A 200 -10.24 -28.33 15.36
CA PHE A 200 -9.18 -28.38 14.36
C PHE A 200 -7.87 -28.68 15.09
N GLU A 201 -7.49 -29.96 15.14
CA GLU A 201 -6.30 -30.45 15.82
C GLU A 201 -5.40 -31.21 14.85
N GLY A 202 -4.11 -31.23 15.13
CA GLY A 202 -3.10 -31.86 14.27
C GLY A 202 -2.99 -31.20 12.90
N ASP A 203 -3.07 -31.98 11.83
CA ASP A 203 -2.95 -31.50 10.45
C ASP A 203 -4.23 -30.87 9.87
N ARG A 204 -5.30 -30.80 10.67
CA ARG A 204 -6.58 -30.25 10.22
C ARG A 204 -6.55 -28.73 10.22
N ILE A 205 -6.63 -28.13 9.03
CA ILE A 205 -6.66 -26.70 8.82
C ILE A 205 -7.97 -26.28 8.13
N ALA A 206 -8.42 -25.05 8.37
CA ALA A 206 -9.48 -24.45 7.57
C ALA A 206 -8.99 -23.16 6.90
N LEU A 207 -9.32 -23.01 5.63
CA LEU A 207 -8.92 -21.85 4.84
C LEU A 207 -9.93 -20.71 5.00
N TYR A 208 -9.48 -19.49 4.81
CA TYR A 208 -10.35 -18.32 4.65
C TYR A 208 -9.80 -17.38 3.57
N ASP A 209 -10.70 -16.67 2.89
CA ASP A 209 -10.36 -15.70 1.86
C ASP A 209 -11.34 -14.52 1.90
N PHE A 210 -10.77 -13.32 2.14
CA PHE A 210 -11.49 -12.05 2.18
C PHE A 210 -10.98 -11.07 1.11
N SER A 211 -10.34 -11.57 0.06
CA SER A 211 -9.74 -10.77 -1.01
C SER A 211 -10.75 -9.87 -1.71
N ASP A 212 -11.97 -10.37 -1.93
CA ASP A 212 -13.05 -9.61 -2.56
C ASP A 212 -13.62 -8.49 -1.69
N ASN A 213 -13.38 -8.56 -0.38
CA ASN A 213 -13.82 -7.58 0.60
C ASN A 213 -12.84 -6.43 0.81
N LEU A 214 -11.68 -6.46 0.15
CA LEU A 214 -10.70 -5.39 0.21
C LEU A 214 -11.20 -4.12 -0.49
N ARG A 215 -11.03 -2.98 0.16
CA ARG A 215 -11.41 -1.66 -0.34
C ARG A 215 -10.57 -1.26 -1.56
N THR A 216 -11.23 -0.65 -2.55
CA THR A 216 -10.57 -0.20 -3.79
C THR A 216 -9.76 1.07 -3.60
N VAL A 217 -10.26 2.00 -2.78
CA VAL A 217 -9.60 3.30 -2.52
C VAL A 217 -9.09 3.35 -1.09
N GLN A 218 -7.82 3.64 -0.95
CA GLN A 218 -7.16 3.92 0.32
C GLN A 218 -6.61 5.34 0.32
N TYR A 219 -6.64 6.00 1.46
CA TYR A 219 -6.04 7.31 1.64
C TYR A 219 -5.32 7.36 2.99
N GLY A 220 -4.36 8.25 3.07
CA GLY A 220 -3.56 8.39 4.28
C GLY A 220 -2.65 9.60 4.24
N VAL A 221 -1.72 9.61 5.16
CA VAL A 221 -0.67 10.61 5.27
C VAL A 221 0.69 9.93 5.13
N GLN A 222 1.64 10.67 4.59
CA GLN A 222 3.03 10.23 4.54
C GLN A 222 3.95 11.33 5.02
N ALA A 223 5.05 10.93 5.62
CA ALA A 223 6.16 11.80 5.99
C ALA A 223 7.47 11.10 5.63
N GLY A 224 8.40 11.84 5.06
CA GLY A 224 9.63 11.24 4.57
C GLY A 224 10.80 12.19 4.57
N VAL A 225 11.95 11.58 4.40
CA VAL A 225 13.26 12.23 4.28
C VAL A 225 13.91 11.79 2.98
N ASN A 226 14.42 12.73 2.24
CA ASN A 226 15.18 12.48 1.02
C ASN A 226 16.56 13.12 1.18
N TRP A 227 17.59 12.28 1.10
CA TRP A 227 18.98 12.70 1.22
C TRP A 227 19.68 12.60 -0.15
N LYS A 228 20.18 13.73 -0.64
CA LYS A 228 20.96 13.81 -1.88
C LYS A 228 22.39 13.34 -1.59
N ALA A 229 22.66 12.08 -1.87
CA ALA A 229 23.95 11.44 -1.65
C ALA A 229 25.00 11.96 -2.67
N PHE A 230 24.61 12.06 -3.95
CA PHE A 230 25.43 12.57 -5.04
C PHE A 230 24.64 13.59 -5.88
N ARG A 231 25.25 14.11 -6.96
CA ARG A 231 24.65 15.17 -7.80
C ARG A 231 23.24 14.83 -8.29
N HIS A 232 23.01 13.60 -8.66
CA HIS A 232 21.72 13.09 -9.20
C HIS A 232 21.12 11.96 -8.37
N LEU A 233 21.88 11.35 -7.46
CA LEU A 233 21.43 10.21 -6.66
C LEU A 233 20.90 10.66 -5.32
N THR A 234 19.69 10.21 -5.00
CA THR A 234 19.04 10.43 -3.71
C THR A 234 18.77 9.09 -3.01
N VAL A 235 18.70 9.14 -1.69
CA VAL A 235 18.24 8.05 -0.82
C VAL A 235 17.02 8.57 -0.09
N SER A 236 15.93 7.84 -0.14
CA SER A 236 14.66 8.24 0.49
C SER A 236 14.20 7.23 1.52
N GLY A 237 13.51 7.75 2.53
CA GLY A 237 12.75 6.98 3.50
C GLY A 237 11.42 7.66 3.77
N ASP A 238 10.31 7.00 3.41
CA ASP A 238 8.96 7.54 3.51
C ASP A 238 8.09 6.62 4.38
N LEU A 239 7.61 7.13 5.51
CA LEU A 239 6.63 6.47 6.36
C LEU A 239 5.22 6.81 5.87
N MET A 240 4.46 5.80 5.53
CA MET A 240 3.08 5.91 5.05
C MET A 240 2.11 5.33 6.07
N TRP A 241 1.09 6.09 6.45
CA TRP A 241 0.04 5.66 7.36
C TRP A 241 -1.33 5.83 6.69
N GLY A 242 -2.00 4.71 6.40
CA GLY A 242 -3.37 4.72 5.90
C GLY A 242 -4.36 5.04 7.00
N LEU A 243 -5.31 5.93 6.70
CA LEU A 243 -6.30 6.44 7.65
C LEU A 243 -7.66 5.78 7.51
N ASN A 244 -7.86 4.92 6.53
CA ASN A 244 -9.09 4.14 6.36
C ASN A 244 -8.84 2.63 6.47
N ASN A 245 -9.91 1.92 6.87
CA ASN A 245 -9.90 0.46 6.93
C ASN A 245 -9.61 -0.14 5.56
N ILE A 246 -8.80 -1.21 5.52
CA ILE A 246 -8.50 -1.95 4.27
C ILE A 246 -9.72 -2.69 3.73
N PHE A 247 -10.71 -2.99 4.57
CA PHE A 247 -11.94 -3.66 4.16
C PHE A 247 -13.04 -2.67 3.76
N LYS A 248 -13.97 -3.13 2.94
CA LYS A 248 -15.18 -2.40 2.58
C LYS A 248 -16.05 -2.16 3.83
N LYS A 249 -16.93 -1.14 3.77
CA LYS A 249 -17.79 -0.77 4.91
C LYS A 249 -18.85 -1.84 5.25
N ASP A 250 -19.26 -2.60 4.26
CA ASP A 250 -20.26 -3.67 4.33
C ASP A 250 -19.68 -5.02 4.78
N PHE A 251 -18.37 -5.07 5.02
CA PHE A 251 -17.71 -6.28 5.51
C PHE A 251 -17.67 -6.30 7.04
N GLU A 252 -18.50 -7.17 7.64
CA GLU A 252 -18.69 -7.27 9.08
C GLU A 252 -18.06 -8.53 9.71
N THR A 253 -17.48 -9.41 8.89
CA THR A 253 -16.91 -10.69 9.38
C THR A 253 -15.75 -10.45 10.36
N ILE A 254 -14.90 -9.46 10.09
CA ILE A 254 -13.85 -9.00 11.00
C ILE A 254 -14.37 -7.78 11.76
N SER A 255 -14.43 -7.89 13.10
CA SER A 255 -15.06 -6.89 13.98
C SER A 255 -14.25 -5.61 14.21
N PHE A 256 -13.02 -5.52 13.71
CA PHE A 256 -12.13 -4.37 13.90
C PHE A 256 -11.55 -3.84 12.59
N ASN A 257 -11.20 -2.56 12.62
CA ASN A 257 -10.58 -1.90 11.48
C ASN A 257 -9.08 -2.20 11.41
N MET A 258 -8.55 -2.38 10.20
CA MET A 258 -7.14 -2.59 9.94
C MET A 258 -6.58 -1.44 9.10
N TYR A 259 -5.45 -0.88 9.53
CA TYR A 259 -4.81 0.27 8.90
C TYR A 259 -3.43 -0.10 8.35
N PRO A 260 -3.11 0.25 7.09
CA PRO A 260 -1.79 -0.01 6.53
C PRO A 260 -0.77 1.00 7.05
N ILE A 261 0.35 0.49 7.56
CA ILE A 261 1.51 1.28 8.01
C ILE A 261 2.75 0.67 7.38
N TYR A 262 3.41 1.44 6.52
CA TYR A 262 4.56 0.97 5.75
C TYR A 262 5.67 2.02 5.73
N LEU A 263 6.90 1.56 5.88
CA LEU A 263 8.11 2.33 5.61
C LEU A 263 8.63 1.93 4.24
N ASN A 264 8.76 2.89 3.34
CA ASN A 264 9.40 2.72 2.04
C ASN A 264 10.82 3.28 2.11
N ILE A 265 11.79 2.49 1.72
CA ILE A 265 13.20 2.89 1.62
C ILE A 265 13.63 2.69 0.18
N GLY A 266 14.23 3.70 -0.42
CA GLY A 266 14.57 3.65 -1.83
C GLY A 266 15.71 4.56 -2.25
N PHE A 267 16.03 4.43 -3.53
CA PHE A 267 16.97 5.29 -4.23
C PHE A 267 16.23 6.05 -5.32
N GLY A 268 16.64 7.28 -5.57
CA GLY A 268 16.07 8.13 -6.61
C GLY A 268 17.15 8.75 -7.49
N TYR A 269 16.73 9.12 -8.70
CA TYR A 269 17.50 9.90 -9.63
C TYR A 269 16.78 11.21 -9.92
N VAL A 270 17.47 12.31 -9.67
CA VAL A 270 17.01 13.70 -9.93
C VAL A 270 17.62 14.19 -11.24
N PHE A 271 16.77 14.66 -12.14
CA PHE A 271 17.15 15.14 -13.47
C PHE A 271 17.59 16.60 -13.44
#